data_b6934106dc01bb510d549793d8befe8a
#
_entry.id   b6934106dc01bb510d549793d8befe8a
#
_cell.length_a   1.000
_cell.length_b   1.000
_cell.length_c   1.000
_cell.angle_alpha   90.00
_cell.angle_beta   90.00
_cell.angle_gamma   90.00
#
_symmetry.space_group_name_H-M   'P 1'
#
loop_
_entity.id
_entity.type
_entity.pdbx_description
1 polymer ?
#
loop_
_entity_poly.entity_id
_entity_poly.type
_entity_poly.pdbx_seq_one_letter_code
_entity_poly.pdbx_strand_id
1 'polypeptide(L)'
;MKKLLAVLGLALNQLFALDLHGIERITDWENLQSGAVSISWCTYDDFSISRAETVLNHSIGRISKVIQDLDHYPDIFDRVTKTNRLETDVVQIVLDMPFPFDGRDYIVKYNIENLGDRWVFVFTAVEHPKGILGPDLVRLPNAAGIWILAALEPNKTKIIYAWNGELLGNFPNFGLTRAWVTQGTEVLNWLDEELTKRNNS
;
A
#
# COMPACT_ATOMS: atom_id res chain seq x y z
N MET A 1 13.81 34.27 -48.43
CA MET A 1 12.72 33.54 -47.75
C MET A 1 13.36 32.52 -46.80
N LYS A 2 13.46 32.83 -45.52
CA LYS A 2 14.04 31.94 -44.50
C LYS A 2 12.89 31.16 -43.86
N LYS A 3 12.88 29.82 -44.06
CA LYS A 3 11.92 28.91 -43.38
C LYS A 3 12.36 28.75 -41.94
N LEU A 4 11.53 29.22 -41.01
CA LEU A 4 11.67 29.00 -39.57
C LEU A 4 11.12 27.59 -39.28
N LEU A 5 11.99 26.64 -38.98
CA LEU A 5 11.57 25.34 -38.43
C LEU A 5 11.27 25.55 -36.92
N ALA A 6 9.98 25.48 -36.56
CA ALA A 6 9.56 25.38 -35.19
C ALA A 6 9.77 23.92 -34.75
N VAL A 7 10.77 23.70 -33.91
CA VAL A 7 10.93 22.42 -33.21
C VAL A 7 9.97 22.43 -32.03
N LEU A 8 8.84 21.70 -32.19
CA LEU A 8 7.91 21.44 -31.10
C LEU A 8 8.57 20.41 -30.16
N GLY A 9 9.17 20.86 -29.08
CA GLY A 9 9.63 19.98 -28.00
C GLY A 9 8.44 19.37 -27.30
N LEU A 10 8.13 18.12 -27.58
CA LEU A 10 7.28 17.31 -26.71
C LEU A 10 8.07 17.08 -25.40
N ALA A 11 7.72 17.84 -24.36
CA ALA A 11 8.08 17.46 -22.99
C ALA A 11 7.32 16.16 -22.68
N LEU A 12 8.00 15.02 -22.76
CA LEU A 12 7.53 13.81 -22.10
C LEU A 12 7.57 14.09 -20.60
N ASN A 13 6.43 14.42 -20.03
CA ASN A 13 6.22 14.26 -18.59
C ASN A 13 6.27 12.75 -18.34
N GLN A 14 7.45 12.24 -17.97
CA GLN A 14 7.54 10.96 -17.31
C GLN A 14 6.85 11.15 -15.95
N LEU A 15 5.60 10.71 -15.84
CA LEU A 15 4.96 10.49 -14.56
C LEU A 15 5.79 9.38 -13.90
N PHE A 16 6.71 9.78 -13.01
CA PHE A 16 7.36 8.82 -12.13
C PHE A 16 6.28 8.29 -11.20
N ALA A 17 6.17 6.97 -11.10
CA ALA A 17 5.31 6.34 -10.12
C ALA A 17 5.74 6.80 -8.72
N LEU A 18 4.76 7.07 -7.84
CA LEU A 18 5.01 7.47 -6.46
C LEU A 18 5.84 6.38 -5.75
N ASP A 19 6.99 6.75 -5.21
CA ASP A 19 7.92 5.85 -4.52
C ASP A 19 8.05 6.24 -3.04
N LEU A 20 7.76 5.30 -2.15
CA LEU A 20 7.76 5.51 -0.70
C LEU A 20 9.07 5.06 0.00
N HIS A 21 10.15 4.70 -0.71
CA HIS A 21 11.43 4.34 -0.08
C HIS A 21 11.99 5.43 0.86
N GLY A 22 11.69 6.70 0.59
CA GLY A 22 12.14 7.84 1.41
C GLY A 22 11.29 8.15 2.64
N ILE A 23 10.16 7.45 2.83
CA ILE A 23 9.13 7.81 3.81
C ILE A 23 9.63 7.82 5.27
N GLU A 24 10.65 7.04 5.60
CA GLU A 24 11.22 6.99 6.94
C GLU A 24 11.98 8.26 7.35
N ARG A 25 12.36 9.11 6.38
CA ARG A 25 13.04 10.38 6.62
C ARG A 25 12.08 11.51 7.00
N ILE A 26 10.78 11.25 6.84
CA ILE A 26 9.74 12.22 7.16
C ILE A 26 9.56 12.26 8.68
N THR A 27 9.62 13.45 9.26
CA THR A 27 9.45 13.70 10.70
C THR A 27 8.10 14.34 11.03
N ASP A 28 7.52 15.08 10.09
CA ASP A 28 6.32 15.88 10.30
C ASP A 28 5.05 15.09 10.01
N TRP A 29 4.81 14.09 10.86
CA TRP A 29 3.59 13.27 10.80
C TRP A 29 2.51 13.85 11.70
N GLU A 30 1.33 14.08 11.16
CA GLU A 30 0.13 14.40 11.93
C GLU A 30 -0.46 13.12 12.52
N ASN A 31 -0.60 13.07 13.85
CA ASN A 31 -1.16 11.91 14.54
C ASN A 31 -2.69 11.90 14.41
N LEU A 32 -3.25 10.77 13.98
CA LEU A 32 -4.70 10.55 13.89
C LEU A 32 -5.20 9.60 14.99
N GLN A 33 -4.38 8.62 15.38
CA GLN A 33 -4.70 7.64 16.40
C GLN A 33 -3.44 7.20 17.14
N SER A 34 -3.56 7.01 18.45
CA SER A 34 -2.54 6.41 19.31
C SER A 34 -3.10 5.17 20.01
N GLY A 35 -2.26 4.15 20.24
CA GLY A 35 -2.67 2.91 20.91
C GLY A 35 -1.86 1.71 20.43
N ALA A 36 -2.47 0.52 20.47
CA ALA A 36 -1.85 -0.72 19.99
C ALA A 36 -1.48 -0.59 18.49
N VAL A 37 -2.32 0.04 17.71
CA VAL A 37 -2.04 0.52 16.35
C VAL A 37 -2.06 2.04 16.38
N SER A 38 -0.94 2.67 16.03
CA SER A 38 -0.83 4.11 15.85
C SER A 38 -1.01 4.46 14.37
N ILE A 39 -1.82 5.48 14.09
CA ILE A 39 -2.07 5.97 12.73
C ILE A 39 -1.65 7.42 12.64
N SER A 40 -0.94 7.77 11.59
CA SER A 40 -0.52 9.12 11.27
C SER A 40 -0.55 9.35 9.76
N TRP A 41 -0.50 10.60 9.35
CA TRP A 41 -0.41 10.96 7.93
C TRP A 41 0.52 12.15 7.71
N CYS A 42 0.99 12.31 6.48
CA CYS A 42 1.76 13.47 6.03
C CYS A 42 1.51 13.75 4.54
N THR A 43 1.97 14.89 4.06
CA THR A 43 2.10 15.14 2.62
C THR A 43 3.51 14.76 2.17
N TYR A 44 3.60 13.96 1.12
CA TYR A 44 4.84 13.52 0.49
C TYR A 44 4.67 13.49 -1.02
N ASP A 45 5.52 14.20 -1.78
CA ASP A 45 5.41 14.37 -3.23
C ASP A 45 3.98 14.77 -3.69
N ASP A 46 3.38 15.73 -3.00
CA ASP A 46 2.00 16.21 -3.23
C ASP A 46 0.88 15.19 -2.94
N PHE A 47 1.21 13.99 -2.44
CA PHE A 47 0.24 12.97 -2.06
C PHE A 47 0.04 12.92 -0.54
N SER A 48 -1.18 12.55 -0.15
CA SER A 48 -1.50 12.25 1.25
C SER A 48 -1.10 10.82 1.57
N ILE A 49 -0.01 10.66 2.32
CA ILE A 49 0.49 9.34 2.73
C ILE A 49 0.02 9.06 4.14
N SER A 50 -0.64 7.94 4.32
CA SER A 50 -1.03 7.43 5.62
C SER A 50 -0.05 6.37 6.10
N ARG A 51 0.13 6.26 7.43
CA ARG A 51 1.05 5.34 8.07
C ARG A 51 0.41 4.69 9.29
N ALA A 52 0.46 3.37 9.34
CA ALA A 52 0.09 2.56 10.50
C ALA A 52 1.34 1.91 11.10
N GLU A 53 1.49 1.97 12.42
CA GLU A 53 2.59 1.35 13.16
C GLU A 53 2.06 0.47 14.28
N THR A 54 2.71 -0.68 14.48
CA THR A 54 2.46 -1.58 15.60
C THR A 54 3.69 -2.41 15.93
N VAL A 55 3.63 -3.14 17.04
CA VAL A 55 4.60 -4.17 17.40
C VAL A 55 3.83 -5.47 17.61
N LEU A 56 4.14 -6.51 16.83
CA LEU A 56 3.52 -7.83 16.94
C LEU A 56 4.47 -8.84 17.60
N ASN A 57 3.90 -9.78 18.35
CA ASN A 57 4.64 -10.85 19.02
C ASN A 57 4.85 -12.06 18.07
N HIS A 58 5.41 -11.78 16.91
CA HIS A 58 5.73 -12.76 15.86
C HIS A 58 7.12 -12.47 15.31
N SER A 59 7.83 -13.52 14.87
CA SER A 59 9.13 -13.34 14.23
C SER A 59 9.00 -12.67 12.86
N ILE A 60 10.00 -11.87 12.49
CA ILE A 60 10.05 -11.16 11.22
C ILE A 60 9.88 -12.08 10.02
N GLY A 61 10.45 -13.31 10.07
CA GLY A 61 10.34 -14.28 8.99
C GLY A 61 8.93 -14.85 8.82
N ARG A 62 8.11 -14.88 9.87
CA ARG A 62 6.70 -15.28 9.77
C ARG A 62 5.86 -14.17 9.16
N ILE A 63 6.06 -12.95 9.62
CA ILE A 63 5.35 -11.77 9.09
C ILE A 63 5.67 -11.59 7.62
N SER A 64 6.95 -11.68 7.24
CA SER A 64 7.37 -11.53 5.85
C SER A 64 6.72 -12.56 4.91
N LYS A 65 6.52 -13.81 5.38
CA LYS A 65 5.83 -14.84 4.59
C LYS A 65 4.37 -14.50 4.32
N VAL A 66 3.67 -13.92 5.31
CA VAL A 66 2.26 -13.50 5.12
C VAL A 66 2.16 -12.33 4.14
N ILE A 67 3.05 -11.33 4.27
CA ILE A 67 3.06 -10.17 3.37
C ILE A 67 3.42 -10.57 1.92
N GLN A 68 4.23 -11.60 1.72
CA GLN A 68 4.58 -12.10 0.38
C GLN A 68 3.51 -13.01 -0.25
N ASP A 69 2.55 -13.47 0.55
CA ASP A 69 1.50 -14.41 0.13
C ASP A 69 0.36 -13.70 -0.59
N LEU A 70 0.71 -12.94 -1.64
CA LEU A 70 -0.20 -12.06 -2.40
C LEU A 70 -1.41 -12.80 -2.97
N ASP A 71 -1.27 -14.07 -3.33
CA ASP A 71 -2.34 -14.85 -3.94
C ASP A 71 -3.45 -15.20 -2.93
N HIS A 72 -3.12 -15.21 -1.62
CA HIS A 72 -4.06 -15.46 -0.54
C HIS A 72 -4.51 -14.18 0.19
N TYR A 73 -4.22 -13.00 -0.32
CA TYR A 73 -4.69 -11.74 0.28
C TYR A 73 -6.22 -11.68 0.48
N PRO A 74 -7.06 -12.25 -0.41
CA PRO A 74 -8.51 -12.32 -0.15
C PRO A 74 -8.90 -13.15 1.09
N ASP A 75 -8.05 -14.10 1.51
CA ASP A 75 -8.27 -14.93 2.70
C ASP A 75 -7.69 -14.29 3.97
N ILE A 76 -6.84 -13.25 3.82
CA ILE A 76 -6.09 -12.60 4.90
C ILE A 76 -6.65 -11.23 5.23
N PHE A 77 -6.98 -10.44 4.21
CA PHE A 77 -7.43 -9.07 4.33
C PHE A 77 -8.87 -8.94 3.82
N ASP A 78 -9.84 -8.83 4.71
CA ASP A 78 -11.28 -8.91 4.40
C ASP A 78 -11.75 -7.93 3.30
N ARG A 79 -11.05 -6.79 3.13
CA ARG A 79 -11.40 -5.86 2.04
C ARG A 79 -10.81 -6.24 0.69
N VAL A 80 -9.88 -7.17 0.63
CA VAL A 80 -9.33 -7.67 -0.63
C VAL A 80 -10.27 -8.73 -1.18
N THR A 81 -11.00 -8.42 -2.23
CA THR A 81 -11.95 -9.36 -2.85
C THR A 81 -11.31 -10.21 -3.93
N LYS A 82 -10.21 -9.74 -4.50
CA LYS A 82 -9.50 -10.46 -5.55
C LYS A 82 -8.05 -10.01 -5.65
N THR A 83 -7.17 -10.97 -5.89
CA THR A 83 -5.82 -10.75 -6.42
C THR A 83 -5.67 -11.49 -7.74
N ASN A 84 -4.97 -10.89 -8.68
CA ASN A 84 -4.71 -11.47 -9.98
C ASN A 84 -3.23 -11.24 -10.33
N ARG A 85 -2.42 -12.28 -10.28
CA ARG A 85 -1.00 -12.21 -10.61
C ARG A 85 -0.85 -12.07 -12.13
N LEU A 86 -0.30 -10.94 -12.55
CA LEU A 86 -0.10 -10.60 -13.96
C LEU A 86 1.30 -10.99 -14.44
N GLU A 87 2.30 -10.84 -13.56
CA GLU A 87 3.69 -11.28 -13.71
C GLU A 87 4.23 -11.77 -12.36
N THR A 88 5.48 -12.17 -12.30
CA THR A 88 6.10 -12.67 -11.06
C THR A 88 6.04 -11.64 -9.92
N ASP A 89 6.23 -10.36 -10.24
CA ASP A 89 6.29 -9.22 -9.33
C ASP A 89 5.20 -8.17 -9.59
N VAL A 90 4.26 -8.44 -10.49
CA VAL A 90 3.14 -7.55 -10.81
C VAL A 90 1.82 -8.21 -10.46
N VAL A 91 1.01 -7.54 -9.65
CA VAL A 91 -0.29 -8.02 -9.22
C VAL A 91 -1.35 -6.93 -9.34
N GLN A 92 -2.53 -7.33 -9.77
CA GLN A 92 -3.76 -6.53 -9.69
C GLN A 92 -4.48 -6.91 -8.40
N ILE A 93 -4.86 -5.92 -7.61
CA ILE A 93 -5.58 -6.08 -6.36
C ILE A 93 -6.90 -5.32 -6.45
N VAL A 94 -7.99 -5.98 -6.05
CA VAL A 94 -9.33 -5.40 -6.00
C VAL A 94 -9.79 -5.33 -4.56
N LEU A 95 -10.24 -4.15 -4.15
CA LEU A 95 -10.73 -3.87 -2.81
C LEU A 95 -12.23 -3.59 -2.84
N ASP A 96 -12.94 -4.15 -1.86
CA ASP A 96 -14.30 -3.72 -1.54
C ASP A 96 -14.29 -2.41 -0.75
N MET A 97 -15.33 -1.61 -0.96
CA MET A 97 -15.58 -0.37 -0.23
C MET A 97 -16.98 -0.40 0.38
N PRO A 98 -17.17 0.22 1.56
CA PRO A 98 -18.50 0.29 2.16
C PRO A 98 -19.48 1.02 1.25
N PHE A 99 -20.71 0.49 1.12
CA PHE A 99 -21.79 1.18 0.43
C PHE A 99 -21.93 2.63 0.93
N PRO A 100 -22.10 3.65 0.07
CA PRO A 100 -22.44 3.56 -1.36
C PRO A 100 -21.24 3.70 -2.33
N PHE A 101 -20.03 3.41 -1.92
CA PHE A 101 -18.84 3.63 -2.75
C PHE A 101 -18.53 2.40 -3.61
N ASP A 102 -18.14 2.66 -4.86
CA ASP A 102 -17.59 1.62 -5.74
C ASP A 102 -16.32 1.03 -5.13
N GLY A 103 -15.98 -0.20 -5.52
CA GLY A 103 -14.72 -0.84 -5.14
C GLY A 103 -13.50 -0.09 -5.70
N ARG A 104 -12.31 -0.46 -5.24
CA ARG A 104 -11.03 0.07 -5.74
C ARG A 104 -10.23 -1.03 -6.42
N ASP A 105 -9.48 -0.64 -7.41
CA ASP A 105 -8.61 -1.52 -8.18
C ASP A 105 -7.27 -0.83 -8.39
N TYR A 106 -6.19 -1.57 -8.27
CA TYR A 106 -4.86 -1.09 -8.60
C TYR A 106 -3.96 -2.23 -9.08
N ILE A 107 -3.01 -1.86 -9.94
CA ILE A 107 -1.96 -2.77 -10.42
C ILE A 107 -0.64 -2.25 -9.90
N VAL A 108 0.08 -3.09 -9.19
CA VAL A 108 1.34 -2.69 -8.57
C VAL A 108 2.44 -3.69 -8.86
N LYS A 109 3.65 -3.17 -8.98
CA LYS A 109 4.88 -3.94 -9.00
C LYS A 109 5.49 -3.92 -7.61
N TYR A 110 5.89 -5.10 -7.13
CA TYR A 110 6.54 -5.29 -5.84
C TYR A 110 8.06 -5.36 -5.97
N ASN A 111 8.75 -4.72 -5.04
CA ASN A 111 10.17 -4.91 -4.78
C ASN A 111 10.36 -5.32 -3.31
N ILE A 112 11.26 -6.27 -3.07
CA ILE A 112 11.49 -6.84 -1.74
C ILE A 112 12.98 -6.79 -1.43
N GLU A 113 13.32 -6.16 -0.31
CA GLU A 113 14.67 -6.10 0.23
C GLU A 113 14.72 -6.82 1.58
N ASN A 114 15.63 -7.80 1.67
CA ASN A 114 15.89 -8.53 2.91
C ASN A 114 17.29 -8.19 3.41
N LEU A 115 17.37 -7.50 4.54
CA LEU A 115 18.60 -7.06 5.19
C LEU A 115 18.88 -7.86 6.49
N GLY A 116 18.26 -9.03 6.66
CA GLY A 116 18.40 -9.87 7.83
C GLY A 116 17.41 -9.52 8.93
N ASP A 117 17.76 -8.61 9.81
CA ASP A 117 16.91 -8.11 10.90
C ASP A 117 15.89 -7.05 10.45
N ARG A 118 15.94 -6.69 9.18
CA ARG A 118 15.04 -5.74 8.54
C ARG A 118 14.59 -6.24 7.17
N TRP A 119 13.30 -6.12 6.88
CA TRP A 119 12.72 -6.36 5.57
C TRP A 119 11.96 -5.12 5.10
N VAL A 120 12.05 -4.84 3.81
CA VAL A 120 11.31 -3.75 3.16
C VAL A 120 10.60 -4.31 1.95
N PHE A 121 9.29 -4.08 1.86
CA PHE A 121 8.44 -4.44 0.73
C PHE A 121 7.84 -3.16 0.18
N VAL A 122 8.24 -2.78 -1.02
CA VAL A 122 7.70 -1.59 -1.68
C VAL A 122 6.82 -2.02 -2.83
N PHE A 123 5.70 -1.36 -3.00
CA PHE A 123 4.86 -1.52 -4.18
C PHE A 123 4.53 -0.17 -4.78
N THR A 124 4.59 -0.09 -6.11
CA THR A 124 4.31 1.11 -6.88
C THR A 124 3.37 0.79 -8.03
N ALA A 125 2.47 1.73 -8.35
CA ALA A 125 1.54 1.55 -9.45
C ALA A 125 2.27 1.38 -10.78
N VAL A 126 1.76 0.46 -11.60
CA VAL A 126 2.21 0.23 -12.97
C VAL A 126 1.00 0.03 -13.88
N GLU A 127 1.16 0.36 -15.16
CA GLU A 127 0.19 -0.05 -16.17
C GLU A 127 0.52 -1.46 -16.66
N HIS A 128 -0.51 -2.26 -16.92
CA HIS A 128 -0.33 -3.60 -17.45
C HIS A 128 -1.48 -3.99 -18.39
N PRO A 129 -1.19 -4.49 -19.61
CA PRO A 129 -2.23 -4.75 -20.62
C PRO A 129 -3.26 -5.82 -20.22
N LYS A 130 -2.90 -6.73 -19.31
CA LYS A 130 -3.82 -7.74 -18.76
C LYS A 130 -4.61 -7.25 -17.55
N GLY A 131 -4.30 -6.08 -17.02
CA GLY A 131 -4.95 -5.50 -15.85
C GLY A 131 -6.24 -4.77 -16.23
N ILE A 132 -7.26 -5.50 -16.63
CA ILE A 132 -8.54 -4.95 -17.06
C ILE A 132 -9.32 -4.44 -15.85
N LEU A 133 -9.78 -3.18 -15.93
CA LEU A 133 -10.68 -2.60 -14.92
C LEU A 133 -12.05 -3.28 -15.01
N GLY A 134 -12.54 -3.78 -13.88
CA GLY A 134 -13.88 -4.34 -13.78
C GLY A 134 -14.96 -3.26 -13.72
N PRO A 135 -16.24 -3.64 -13.92
CA PRO A 135 -17.36 -2.75 -13.67
C PRO A 135 -17.43 -2.36 -12.19
N ASP A 136 -17.97 -1.20 -11.89
CA ASP A 136 -18.18 -0.69 -10.53
C ASP A 136 -16.88 -0.60 -9.69
N LEU A 137 -15.74 -0.37 -10.38
CA LEU A 137 -14.43 -0.19 -9.78
C LEU A 137 -13.80 1.14 -10.19
N VAL A 138 -13.08 1.76 -9.27
CA VAL A 138 -12.26 2.95 -9.50
C VAL A 138 -10.80 2.54 -9.50
N ARG A 139 -10.09 2.76 -10.63
CA ARG A 139 -8.64 2.55 -10.71
C ARG A 139 -7.89 3.61 -9.91
N LEU A 140 -6.95 3.15 -9.07
CA LEU A 140 -6.02 4.01 -8.33
C LEU A 140 -4.67 4.06 -9.10
N PRO A 141 -4.44 5.06 -9.96
CA PRO A 141 -3.27 5.10 -10.82
C PRO A 141 -1.97 5.44 -10.08
N ASN A 142 -2.09 6.01 -8.87
CA ASN A 142 -0.98 6.40 -8.02
C ASN A 142 -0.85 5.49 -6.79
N ALA A 143 -1.40 4.26 -6.84
CA ALA A 143 -1.28 3.33 -5.73
C ALA A 143 0.20 3.09 -5.42
N ALA A 144 0.59 3.32 -4.18
CA ALA A 144 1.93 3.09 -3.68
C ALA A 144 1.87 2.72 -2.21
N GLY A 145 2.81 1.90 -1.76
CA GLY A 145 2.91 1.58 -0.35
C GLY A 145 4.24 0.92 -0.02
N ILE A 146 4.49 0.84 1.26
CA ILE A 146 5.69 0.24 1.82
C ILE A 146 5.37 -0.47 3.13
N TRP A 147 5.89 -1.68 3.27
CA TRP A 147 5.99 -2.38 4.54
C TRP A 147 7.44 -2.36 4.99
N ILE A 148 7.65 -1.98 6.24
CA ILE A 148 8.97 -2.01 6.87
C ILE A 148 8.84 -2.86 8.13
N LEU A 149 9.58 -3.95 8.17
CA LEU A 149 9.66 -4.85 9.30
C LEU A 149 11.02 -4.69 9.95
N ALA A 150 11.07 -4.55 11.27
CA ALA A 150 12.31 -4.52 12.04
C ALA A 150 12.19 -5.49 13.23
N ALA A 151 13.08 -6.47 13.29
CA ALA A 151 13.14 -7.40 14.41
C ALA A 151 13.61 -6.66 15.66
N LEU A 152 12.81 -6.67 16.72
CA LEU A 152 13.18 -6.14 18.03
C LEU A 152 13.74 -7.26 18.93
N GLU A 153 13.16 -8.44 18.83
CA GLU A 153 13.50 -9.66 19.54
C GLU A 153 13.18 -10.86 18.61
N PRO A 154 13.62 -12.09 18.91
CA PRO A 154 13.39 -13.24 18.02
C PRO A 154 11.93 -13.45 17.61
N ASN A 155 10.99 -13.15 18.52
CA ASN A 155 9.55 -13.27 18.31
C ASN A 155 8.80 -11.94 18.49
N LYS A 156 9.46 -10.82 18.21
CA LYS A 156 8.84 -9.50 18.35
C LYS A 156 9.34 -8.57 17.26
N THR A 157 8.44 -8.06 16.47
CA THR A 157 8.75 -7.27 15.27
C THR A 157 7.97 -5.97 15.28
N LYS A 158 8.67 -4.85 15.07
CA LYS A 158 8.04 -3.57 14.74
C LYS A 158 7.62 -3.60 13.28
N ILE A 159 6.41 -3.14 13.01
CA ILE A 159 5.85 -3.03 11.67
C ILE A 159 5.49 -1.58 11.41
N ILE A 160 5.89 -1.08 10.25
CA ILE A 160 5.41 0.16 9.66
C ILE A 160 4.78 -0.21 8.32
N TYR A 161 3.53 0.18 8.13
CA TYR A 161 2.83 0.10 6.85
C TYR A 161 2.43 1.52 6.44
N ALA A 162 2.95 2.01 5.33
CA ALA A 162 2.55 3.31 4.79
C ALA A 162 2.03 3.15 3.36
N TRP A 163 1.05 3.97 2.99
CA TRP A 163 0.40 3.88 1.68
C TRP A 163 -0.11 5.23 1.21
N ASN A 164 -0.24 5.41 -0.10
CA ASN A 164 -0.97 6.55 -0.66
C ASN A 164 -2.44 6.46 -0.27
N GLY A 165 -2.89 7.42 0.50
CA GLY A 165 -4.23 7.47 1.07
C GLY A 165 -5.33 7.96 0.13
N GLU A 166 -5.05 8.23 -1.15
CA GLU A 166 -6.07 8.63 -2.11
C GLU A 166 -7.10 7.51 -2.32
N LEU A 167 -8.38 7.86 -2.26
CA LEU A 167 -9.46 6.93 -2.56
C LEU A 167 -10.14 7.21 -3.90
N LEU A 168 -10.02 8.42 -4.42
CA LEU A 168 -10.60 8.87 -5.69
C LEU A 168 -12.11 8.59 -5.82
N GLY A 169 -12.64 8.70 -7.05
CA GLY A 169 -14.05 8.50 -7.31
C GLY A 169 -14.94 9.47 -6.52
N ASN A 170 -16.06 8.97 -6.02
CA ASN A 170 -17.03 9.76 -5.25
C ASN A 170 -16.75 9.79 -3.74
N PHE A 171 -15.57 9.33 -3.29
CA PHE A 171 -15.23 9.35 -1.87
C PHE A 171 -14.98 10.80 -1.38
N PRO A 172 -15.66 11.27 -0.32
CA PRO A 172 -15.55 12.65 0.11
C PRO A 172 -14.24 12.91 0.87
N ASN A 173 -13.55 14.00 0.56
CA ASN A 173 -12.28 14.36 1.19
C ASN A 173 -12.36 14.47 2.73
N PHE A 174 -13.49 14.94 3.27
CA PHE A 174 -13.67 15.04 4.73
C PHE A 174 -13.72 13.68 5.43
N GLY A 175 -13.90 12.59 4.70
CA GLY A 175 -13.92 11.22 5.22
C GLY A 175 -12.55 10.52 5.20
N LEU A 176 -11.54 11.10 4.55
CA LEU A 176 -10.25 10.44 4.31
C LEU A 176 -9.53 10.07 5.60
N THR A 177 -9.40 10.97 6.56
CA THR A 177 -8.68 10.69 7.82
C THR A 177 -9.33 9.53 8.59
N ARG A 178 -10.66 9.46 8.61
CA ARG A 178 -11.38 8.34 9.21
C ARG A 178 -11.15 7.04 8.43
N ALA A 179 -11.15 7.11 7.09
CA ALA A 179 -10.88 5.94 6.25
C ALA A 179 -9.45 5.41 6.48
N TRP A 180 -8.46 6.29 6.62
CA TRP A 180 -7.08 5.90 6.91
C TRP A 180 -6.94 5.23 8.28
N VAL A 181 -7.59 5.78 9.32
CA VAL A 181 -7.62 5.17 10.65
C VAL A 181 -8.23 3.77 10.58
N THR A 182 -9.36 3.63 9.91
CA THR A 182 -10.03 2.34 9.74
C THR A 182 -9.15 1.35 8.98
N GLN A 183 -8.67 1.72 7.80
CA GLN A 183 -7.85 0.86 6.94
C GLN A 183 -6.56 0.40 7.63
N GLY A 184 -5.81 1.32 8.22
CA GLY A 184 -4.55 0.99 8.86
C GLY A 184 -4.74 0.06 10.08
N THR A 185 -5.80 0.30 10.86
CA THR A 185 -6.14 -0.56 12.00
C THR A 185 -6.58 -1.95 11.55
N GLU A 186 -7.48 -2.05 10.57
CA GLU A 186 -7.97 -3.32 10.03
C GLU A 186 -6.82 -4.15 9.45
N VAL A 187 -5.99 -3.58 8.59
CA VAL A 187 -4.89 -4.29 7.93
C VAL A 187 -3.91 -4.90 8.93
N LEU A 188 -3.53 -4.15 9.97
CA LEU A 188 -2.60 -4.69 10.98
C LEU A 188 -3.25 -5.71 11.91
N ASN A 189 -4.55 -5.56 12.21
CA ASN A 189 -5.28 -6.57 13.00
C ASN A 189 -5.46 -7.87 12.22
N TRP A 190 -5.88 -7.84 10.97
CA TRP A 190 -6.00 -9.04 10.12
C TRP A 190 -4.66 -9.76 9.95
N LEU A 191 -3.56 -9.00 9.81
CA LEU A 191 -2.22 -9.57 9.76
C LEU A 191 -1.90 -10.35 11.05
N ASP A 192 -2.19 -9.79 12.23
CA ASP A 192 -1.96 -10.45 13.54
C ASP A 192 -2.86 -11.67 13.73
N GLU A 193 -4.13 -11.58 13.34
CA GLU A 193 -5.10 -12.68 13.35
C GLU A 193 -4.63 -13.85 12.48
N GLU A 194 -4.20 -13.59 11.25
CA GLU A 194 -3.69 -14.62 10.34
C GLU A 194 -2.40 -15.26 10.87
N LEU A 195 -1.49 -14.46 11.42
CA LEU A 195 -0.27 -14.98 12.06
C LEU A 195 -0.58 -15.88 13.26
N THR A 196 -1.59 -15.51 14.04
CA THR A 196 -2.05 -16.30 15.18
C THR A 196 -2.70 -17.61 14.74
N LYS A 197 -3.54 -17.56 13.70
CA LYS A 197 -4.17 -18.74 13.09
C LYS A 197 -3.13 -19.73 12.55
N ARG A 198 -2.13 -19.25 11.80
CA ARG A 198 -1.00 -20.08 11.30
C ARG A 198 -0.08 -20.63 12.41
N ASN A 199 -0.17 -20.13 13.66
CA ASN A 199 0.55 -20.69 14.81
C ASN A 199 -0.13 -21.94 15.35
N ASN A 200 -1.45 -22.03 15.20
CA ASN A 200 -2.27 -23.06 15.81
C ASN A 200 -2.59 -24.21 14.83
N SER A 201 -2.10 -24.12 13.59
CA SER A 201 -2.22 -25.11 12.52
C SER A 201 -0.95 -25.92 12.37
#